data_8368cc94a309e9e346e04baf27d4f5ed
#
_entry.id   8368cc94a309e9e346e04baf27d4f5ed
#
_cell.length_a   1.000
_cell.length_b   1.000
_cell.length_c   1.000
_cell.angle_alpha   90.00
_cell.angle_beta   90.00
_cell.angle_gamma   90.00
#
_symmetry.space_group_name_H-M   'P 1'
#
loop_
_entity.id
_entity.type
_entity.pdbx_description
1 polymer ?
#
loop_
_entity_poly.entity_id
_entity_poly.type
_entity_poly.pdbx_seq_one_letter_code
_entity_poly.pdbx_strand_id
1 'polypeptide(L)'
;EVFESPAFSTHGYVMVDYIAGLQAQLPYNLRPFPVFTSAARNKLNAYLKEGGSLFLSGSYVGSDNVHTAADRDFIEDMLKFKYDGSARIDSTDTVNGLNMQFSIYRKPNAVHYATLAPDAILPASNKAFTAFAYGGGQGAGVAYQGKTYRTLSISFPFECIRDKDVRNQAMKAILGFLVKR
;
A
#
# COMPACT_ATOMS: atom_id res chain seq x y z
N GLU A 1 9.08 7.17 12.47
CA GLU A 1 10.07 8.14 12.98
C GLU A 1 9.95 9.49 12.29
N VAL A 2 9.99 9.58 10.94
CA VAL A 2 9.83 10.88 10.25
C VAL A 2 8.48 11.53 10.60
N PHE A 3 7.41 10.77 10.62
CA PHE A 3 6.08 11.26 10.98
C PHE A 3 5.93 11.63 12.46
N GLU A 4 6.80 11.17 13.32
CA GLU A 4 6.81 11.52 14.76
C GLU A 4 7.50 12.86 15.02
N SER A 5 8.33 13.32 14.10
CA SER A 5 8.98 14.62 14.23
C SER A 5 7.96 15.77 14.16
N PRO A 6 7.97 16.70 15.12
CA PRO A 6 7.14 17.91 15.05
C PRO A 6 7.46 18.78 13.84
N ALA A 7 8.70 18.72 13.35
CA ALA A 7 9.16 19.50 12.19
C ALA A 7 8.67 18.90 10.85
N PHE A 8 8.24 17.62 10.82
CA PHE A 8 7.76 17.01 9.59
C PHE A 8 6.36 17.51 9.25
N SER A 9 6.21 18.07 8.07
CA SER A 9 4.93 18.53 7.53
C SER A 9 4.69 17.92 6.15
N THR A 10 3.46 17.57 5.88
CA THR A 10 2.98 17.14 4.54
C THR A 10 2.44 18.33 3.73
N HIS A 11 2.45 19.54 4.31
CA HIS A 11 1.93 20.74 3.63
C HIS A 11 2.73 21.06 2.36
N GLY A 12 2.03 21.35 1.28
CA GLY A 12 2.63 21.69 -0.01
C GLY A 12 2.96 20.49 -0.91
N TYR A 13 2.89 19.27 -0.42
CA TYR A 13 3.05 18.07 -1.27
C TYR A 13 1.71 17.68 -1.93
N VAL A 14 1.75 17.40 -3.22
CA VAL A 14 0.57 16.91 -3.96
C VAL A 14 0.34 15.42 -3.77
N MET A 15 1.42 14.69 -3.45
CA MET A 15 1.40 13.25 -3.20
C MET A 15 2.46 12.88 -2.17
N VAL A 16 2.12 11.92 -1.32
CA VAL A 16 3.05 11.21 -0.43
C VAL A 16 3.19 9.78 -0.92
N ASP A 17 4.43 9.33 -1.10
CA ASP A 17 4.78 7.92 -1.29
C ASP A 17 5.18 7.34 0.06
N TYR A 18 4.32 6.47 0.62
CA TYR A 18 4.55 5.83 1.90
C TYR A 18 5.03 4.40 1.67
N ILE A 19 6.33 4.21 1.77
CA ILE A 19 6.97 2.90 1.66
C ILE A 19 7.00 2.27 3.06
N ALA A 20 6.14 1.28 3.31
CA ALA A 20 6.11 0.56 4.58
C ALA A 20 7.37 -0.30 4.81
N GLY A 21 8.11 -0.58 3.74
CA GLY A 21 9.38 -1.31 3.80
C GLY A 21 9.21 -2.79 4.14
N LEU A 22 10.31 -3.38 4.59
CA LEU A 22 10.35 -4.77 5.03
C LEU A 22 10.00 -4.85 6.52
N GLN A 23 8.92 -5.55 6.82
CA GLN A 23 8.51 -5.85 8.20
C GLN A 23 9.10 -7.20 8.66
N ALA A 24 9.39 -7.33 9.95
CA ALA A 24 9.83 -8.60 10.50
C ALA A 24 8.69 -9.64 10.47
N GLN A 25 9.01 -10.89 10.14
CA GLN A 25 8.08 -12.03 10.24
C GLN A 25 7.90 -12.46 11.71
N LEU A 26 7.34 -11.57 12.52
CA LEU A 26 7.05 -11.78 13.93
C LEU A 26 5.56 -11.63 14.18
N PRO A 27 5.02 -12.23 15.26
CA PRO A 27 3.69 -11.88 15.75
C PRO A 27 3.54 -10.37 15.92
N TYR A 28 2.36 -9.82 15.66
CA TYR A 28 2.11 -8.38 15.66
C TYR A 28 2.65 -7.66 16.90
N ASN A 29 2.40 -8.20 18.07
CA ASN A 29 2.84 -7.63 19.37
C ASN A 29 4.35 -7.67 19.61
N LEU A 30 5.10 -8.41 18.77
CA LEU A 30 6.56 -8.51 18.86
C LEU A 30 7.26 -7.77 17.72
N ARG A 31 6.52 -7.17 16.79
CA ARG A 31 7.11 -6.39 15.70
C ARG A 31 7.67 -5.07 16.23
N PRO A 32 8.91 -4.73 15.88
CA PRO A 32 9.53 -3.48 16.38
C PRO A 32 8.86 -2.22 15.82
N PHE A 33 8.22 -2.33 14.66
CA PHE A 33 7.58 -1.21 13.97
C PHE A 33 6.22 -1.63 13.38
N PRO A 34 5.12 -0.93 13.71
CA PRO A 34 3.86 -1.07 12.99
C PRO A 34 3.98 -0.47 11.59
N VAL A 35 3.11 -0.89 10.67
CA VAL A 35 3.01 -0.25 9.33
C VAL A 35 2.67 1.24 9.49
N PHE A 36 1.75 1.58 10.40
CA PHE A 36 1.46 2.96 10.75
C PHE A 36 1.57 3.17 12.25
N THR A 37 2.35 4.17 12.66
CA THR A 37 2.25 4.70 14.03
C THR A 37 1.02 5.60 14.16
N SER A 38 0.58 5.88 15.38
CA SER A 38 -0.51 6.82 15.62
C SER A 38 -0.21 8.23 15.06
N ALA A 39 1.04 8.66 15.15
CA ALA A 39 1.48 9.94 14.58
C ALA A 39 1.38 9.94 13.06
N ALA A 40 1.81 8.86 12.39
CA ALA A 40 1.68 8.71 10.94
C ALA A 40 0.21 8.75 10.50
N ARG A 41 -0.66 7.97 11.15
CA ARG A 41 -2.10 7.97 10.84
C ARG A 41 -2.72 9.36 10.97
N ASN A 42 -2.43 10.07 12.06
CA ASN A 42 -2.99 11.40 12.31
C ASN A 42 -2.56 12.40 11.23
N LYS A 43 -1.27 12.43 10.88
CA LYS A 43 -0.75 13.34 9.86
C LYS A 43 -1.26 12.99 8.46
N LEU A 44 -1.27 11.71 8.10
CA LEU A 44 -1.80 11.26 6.81
C LEU A 44 -3.31 11.52 6.70
N ASN A 45 -4.07 11.32 7.78
CA ASN A 45 -5.50 11.63 7.82
C ASN A 45 -5.76 13.13 7.57
N ALA A 46 -5.03 14.02 8.26
CA ALA A 46 -5.13 15.47 8.02
C ALA A 46 -4.78 15.81 6.57
N TYR A 47 -3.65 15.30 6.08
CA TYR A 47 -3.17 15.52 4.71
C TYR A 47 -4.17 15.09 3.63
N LEU A 48 -4.77 13.91 3.78
CA LEU A 48 -5.79 13.43 2.84
C LEU A 48 -7.05 14.30 2.88
N LYS A 49 -7.50 14.72 4.05
CA LYS A 49 -8.65 15.63 4.20
C LYS A 49 -8.42 17.00 3.56
N GLU A 50 -7.19 17.46 3.50
CA GLU A 50 -6.75 18.68 2.83
C GLU A 50 -6.58 18.53 1.31
N GLY A 51 -6.80 17.34 0.77
CA GLY A 51 -6.79 17.08 -0.68
C GLY A 51 -5.48 16.49 -1.21
N GLY A 52 -4.59 16.05 -0.33
CA GLY A 52 -3.40 15.31 -0.72
C GLY A 52 -3.72 13.93 -1.30
N SER A 53 -2.76 13.31 -1.96
CA SER A 53 -2.88 11.96 -2.49
C SER A 53 -1.83 11.04 -1.88
N LEU A 54 -2.18 9.77 -1.67
CA LEU A 54 -1.29 8.81 -1.03
C LEU A 54 -1.07 7.57 -1.91
N PHE A 55 0.18 7.22 -2.14
CA PHE A 55 0.59 5.90 -2.55
C PHE A 55 1.14 5.15 -1.33
N LEU A 56 0.61 3.96 -1.05
CA LEU A 56 1.07 3.07 -0.01
C LEU A 56 1.58 1.78 -0.64
N SER A 57 2.79 1.35 -0.28
CA SER A 57 3.34 0.06 -0.70
C SER A 57 4.05 -0.65 0.45
N GLY A 58 3.90 -1.97 0.52
CA GLY A 58 4.61 -2.77 1.52
C GLY A 58 3.94 -4.10 1.86
N SER A 59 4.62 -4.89 2.66
CA SER A 59 4.07 -6.09 3.28
C SER A 59 3.24 -5.72 4.52
N TYR A 60 2.32 -6.59 4.91
CA TYR A 60 1.48 -6.44 6.11
C TYR A 60 0.58 -5.20 6.16
N VAL A 61 0.34 -4.55 5.03
CA VAL A 61 -0.47 -3.30 5.00
C VAL A 61 -1.92 -3.49 5.43
N GLY A 62 -2.45 -4.69 5.28
CA GLY A 62 -3.78 -5.07 5.77
C GLY A 62 -3.72 -5.71 7.14
N SER A 63 -2.93 -6.79 7.28
CA SER A 63 -2.90 -7.61 8.49
C SER A 63 -2.38 -6.87 9.73
N ASP A 64 -1.49 -5.89 9.59
CA ASP A 64 -1.07 -5.05 10.72
C ASP A 64 -2.15 -4.08 11.20
N ASN A 65 -3.07 -3.72 10.33
CA ASN A 65 -4.02 -2.65 10.57
C ASN A 65 -5.45 -3.14 10.90
N VAL A 66 -5.58 -4.36 11.44
CA VAL A 66 -6.87 -4.90 11.90
C VAL A 66 -6.91 -5.19 13.41
N HIS A 67 -5.83 -4.90 14.13
CA HIS A 67 -5.70 -5.24 15.54
C HIS A 67 -6.39 -4.24 16.48
N THR A 68 -6.50 -2.98 16.09
CA THR A 68 -7.25 -1.97 16.84
C THR A 68 -8.34 -1.35 15.97
N ALA A 69 -9.37 -0.77 16.58
CA ALA A 69 -10.40 -0.05 15.87
C ALA A 69 -9.81 1.14 15.09
N ALA A 70 -8.93 1.92 15.72
CA ALA A 70 -8.29 3.08 15.07
C ALA A 70 -7.46 2.73 13.83
N ASP A 71 -6.79 1.57 13.82
CA ASP A 71 -6.04 1.09 12.67
C ASP A 71 -6.99 0.68 11.55
N ARG A 72 -8.03 -0.07 11.90
CA ARG A 72 -9.05 -0.53 10.95
C ARG A 72 -9.79 0.64 10.32
N ASP A 73 -10.25 1.60 11.13
CA ASP A 73 -10.93 2.80 10.64
C ASP A 73 -10.04 3.60 9.69
N PHE A 74 -8.73 3.64 9.94
CA PHE A 74 -7.81 4.35 9.05
C PHE A 74 -7.73 3.69 7.68
N ILE A 75 -7.58 2.36 7.59
CA ILE A 75 -7.49 1.68 6.30
C ILE A 75 -8.85 1.63 5.58
N GLU A 76 -9.94 1.42 6.30
CA GLU A 76 -11.27 1.29 5.68
C GLU A 76 -11.90 2.65 5.34
N ASP A 77 -11.78 3.64 6.24
CA ASP A 77 -12.44 4.95 6.08
C ASP A 77 -11.57 5.98 5.36
N MET A 78 -10.25 5.88 5.46
CA MET A 78 -9.35 6.83 4.81
C MET A 78 -8.67 6.24 3.57
N LEU A 79 -8.08 5.06 3.66
CA LEU A 79 -7.41 4.45 2.52
C LEU A 79 -8.38 3.68 1.62
N LYS A 80 -9.58 3.40 2.11
CA LYS A 80 -10.70 2.78 1.38
C LYS A 80 -10.43 1.34 0.92
N PHE A 81 -9.63 0.60 1.68
CA PHE A 81 -9.48 -0.84 1.51
C PHE A 81 -9.72 -1.58 2.83
N LYS A 82 -10.04 -2.84 2.76
CA LYS A 82 -10.15 -3.76 3.90
C LYS A 82 -9.28 -4.99 3.67
N TYR A 83 -8.79 -5.56 4.77
CA TYR A 83 -8.03 -6.80 4.79
C TYR A 83 -8.94 -8.01 4.49
N ASP A 84 -8.50 -8.90 3.61
CA ASP A 84 -9.22 -10.10 3.15
C ASP A 84 -8.40 -11.38 3.38
N GLY A 85 -7.51 -11.36 4.34
CA GLY A 85 -6.65 -12.50 4.65
C GLY A 85 -5.28 -12.46 3.98
N SER A 86 -4.47 -13.47 4.25
CA SER A 86 -3.18 -13.63 3.59
C SER A 86 -3.36 -14.00 2.12
N ALA A 87 -2.60 -13.36 1.24
CA ALA A 87 -2.69 -13.66 -0.17
C ALA A 87 -2.11 -15.05 -0.50
N ARG A 88 -2.81 -15.78 -1.34
CA ARG A 88 -2.32 -17.01 -1.96
C ARG A 88 -1.73 -16.67 -3.32
N ILE A 89 -0.44 -16.44 -3.35
CA ILE A 89 0.25 -16.16 -4.61
C ILE A 89 0.61 -17.50 -5.26
N ASP A 90 0.28 -17.63 -6.53
CA ASP A 90 0.60 -18.81 -7.32
C ASP A 90 2.12 -18.96 -7.57
N SER A 91 2.53 -20.05 -8.22
CA SER A 91 3.93 -20.35 -8.50
C SER A 91 4.57 -19.40 -9.51
N THR A 92 3.77 -18.57 -10.20
CA THR A 92 4.26 -17.63 -11.21
C THR A 92 4.65 -16.29 -10.60
N ASP A 93 4.30 -16.05 -9.34
CA ASP A 93 4.54 -14.78 -8.64
C ASP A 93 3.93 -13.56 -9.38
N THR A 94 2.85 -13.81 -10.14
CA THR A 94 2.26 -12.85 -11.07
C THR A 94 1.34 -11.87 -10.34
N VAL A 95 1.38 -10.62 -10.78
CA VAL A 95 0.43 -9.56 -10.44
C VAL A 95 -0.10 -8.95 -11.74
N ASN A 96 -1.40 -8.73 -11.80
CA ASN A 96 -2.09 -8.10 -12.93
C ASN A 96 -2.73 -6.78 -12.45
N GLY A 97 -2.60 -5.72 -13.22
CA GLY A 97 -3.27 -4.45 -12.91
C GLY A 97 -2.78 -3.30 -13.78
N LEU A 98 -3.55 -2.23 -13.86
CA LEU A 98 -3.26 -1.04 -14.66
C LEU A 98 -2.85 -1.36 -16.12
N ASN A 99 -3.50 -2.35 -16.73
CA ASN A 99 -3.20 -2.89 -18.07
C ASN A 99 -1.78 -3.49 -18.19
N MET A 100 -1.20 -3.95 -17.10
CA MET A 100 0.10 -4.60 -17.06
C MET A 100 -0.01 -5.97 -16.39
N GLN A 101 0.93 -6.85 -16.74
CA GLN A 101 1.19 -8.09 -16.02
C GLN A 101 2.67 -8.14 -15.70
N PHE A 102 3.01 -8.48 -14.46
CA PHE A 102 4.39 -8.56 -14.01
C PHE A 102 4.55 -9.59 -12.89
N SER A 103 5.79 -9.92 -12.59
CA SER A 103 6.14 -10.81 -11.46
C SER A 103 6.86 -10.04 -10.36
N ILE A 104 6.69 -10.51 -9.11
CA ILE A 104 7.33 -9.94 -7.93
C ILE A 104 8.34 -10.92 -7.34
N TYR A 105 9.35 -10.40 -6.61
CA TYR A 105 10.29 -11.23 -5.88
C TYR A 105 9.63 -11.85 -4.65
N ARG A 106 9.55 -13.19 -4.60
CA ARG A 106 9.05 -13.98 -3.47
C ARG A 106 10.17 -14.61 -2.65
N LYS A 107 11.38 -14.63 -3.20
CA LYS A 107 12.57 -15.11 -2.50
C LYS A 107 13.62 -14.01 -2.50
N PRO A 108 14.34 -13.82 -1.38
CA PRO A 108 15.40 -12.82 -1.32
C PRO A 108 16.56 -13.25 -2.24
N ASN A 109 17.30 -12.26 -2.73
CA ASN A 109 18.54 -12.45 -3.46
C ASN A 109 19.59 -11.42 -2.97
N ALA A 110 20.76 -11.38 -3.62
CA ALA A 110 21.86 -10.50 -3.19
C ALA A 110 21.53 -9.00 -3.30
N VAL A 111 20.50 -8.62 -4.06
CA VAL A 111 20.17 -7.22 -4.37
C VAL A 111 18.80 -6.81 -3.82
N HIS A 112 17.85 -7.76 -3.73
CA HIS A 112 16.46 -7.49 -3.36
C HIS A 112 16.03 -8.38 -2.20
N TYR A 113 15.27 -7.79 -1.27
CA TYR A 113 14.47 -8.57 -0.34
C TYR A 113 13.20 -9.12 -1.04
N ALA A 114 12.49 -9.99 -0.37
CA ALA A 114 11.30 -10.62 -0.92
C ALA A 114 10.02 -9.96 -0.45
N THR A 115 8.95 -10.15 -1.21
CA THR A 115 7.59 -9.89 -0.72
C THR A 115 7.26 -10.95 0.33
N LEU A 116 7.41 -10.58 1.60
CA LEU A 116 7.04 -11.40 2.73
C LEU A 116 5.57 -11.16 3.08
N ALA A 117 4.83 -12.22 3.41
CA ALA A 117 3.45 -12.14 3.88
C ALA A 117 2.59 -11.10 3.12
N PRO A 118 2.42 -11.27 1.81
CA PRO A 118 1.51 -10.41 1.05
C PRO A 118 0.09 -10.60 1.55
N ASP A 119 -0.62 -9.49 1.72
CA ASP A 119 -2.02 -9.48 2.11
C ASP A 119 -2.95 -9.49 0.91
N ALA A 120 -4.10 -10.12 1.03
CA ALA A 120 -5.23 -9.85 0.14
C ALA A 120 -6.00 -8.64 0.67
N ILE A 121 -6.33 -7.70 -0.21
CA ILE A 121 -7.07 -6.49 0.15
C ILE A 121 -8.21 -6.24 -0.85
N LEU A 122 -9.34 -5.76 -0.33
CA LEU A 122 -10.55 -5.48 -1.12
C LEU A 122 -10.98 -4.02 -0.98
N PRO A 123 -11.67 -3.47 -1.99
CA PRO A 123 -12.29 -2.14 -1.86
C PRO A 123 -13.27 -2.05 -0.67
N ALA A 124 -13.17 -0.98 0.12
CA ALA A 124 -14.04 -0.69 1.25
C ALA A 124 -15.09 0.42 0.95
N SER A 125 -15.20 0.88 -0.29
CA SER A 125 -16.20 1.84 -0.71
C SER A 125 -16.59 1.67 -2.18
N ASN A 126 -17.75 2.23 -2.58
CA ASN A 126 -18.23 2.20 -3.96
C ASN A 126 -17.41 3.04 -4.95
N LYS A 127 -16.48 3.88 -4.45
CA LYS A 127 -15.54 4.67 -5.27
C LYS A 127 -14.12 4.10 -5.25
N ALA A 128 -13.93 2.99 -4.54
CA ALA A 128 -12.70 2.23 -4.55
C ALA A 128 -12.84 1.04 -5.51
N PHE A 129 -11.73 0.63 -6.10
CA PHE A 129 -11.69 -0.50 -7.03
C PHE A 129 -10.37 -1.26 -6.90
N THR A 130 -10.38 -2.53 -7.26
CA THR A 130 -9.17 -3.35 -7.32
C THR A 130 -8.30 -2.87 -8.49
N ALA A 131 -7.17 -2.26 -8.17
CA ALA A 131 -6.19 -1.76 -9.14
C ALA A 131 -5.18 -2.83 -9.55
N PHE A 132 -4.87 -3.75 -8.62
CA PHE A 132 -3.97 -4.88 -8.85
C PHE A 132 -4.57 -6.14 -8.23
N ALA A 133 -4.34 -7.28 -8.89
CA ALA A 133 -4.70 -8.60 -8.40
C ALA A 133 -3.53 -9.57 -8.55
N TYR A 134 -3.34 -10.45 -7.58
CA TYR A 134 -2.43 -11.59 -7.69
C TYR A 134 -2.94 -12.58 -8.75
N GLY A 135 -2.06 -13.41 -9.31
CA GLY A 135 -2.42 -14.38 -10.35
C GLY A 135 -3.57 -15.31 -9.97
N GLY A 136 -3.74 -15.61 -8.69
CA GLY A 136 -4.87 -16.38 -8.14
C GLY A 136 -6.19 -15.59 -8.02
N GLY A 137 -6.25 -14.32 -8.45
CA GLY A 137 -7.46 -13.48 -8.47
C GLY A 137 -7.71 -12.68 -7.19
N GLN A 138 -6.97 -12.90 -6.10
CA GLN A 138 -7.10 -12.09 -4.88
C GLN A 138 -6.56 -10.67 -5.10
N GLY A 139 -7.21 -9.67 -4.49
CA GLY A 139 -6.80 -8.28 -4.61
C GLY A 139 -5.41 -8.03 -4.02
N ALA A 140 -4.51 -7.46 -4.81
CA ALA A 140 -3.15 -7.07 -4.46
C ALA A 140 -2.99 -5.56 -4.30
N GLY A 141 -3.98 -4.80 -4.74
CA GLY A 141 -3.97 -3.35 -4.60
C GLY A 141 -5.35 -2.76 -4.83
N VAL A 142 -5.63 -1.71 -4.08
CA VAL A 142 -6.89 -0.96 -4.15
C VAL A 142 -6.60 0.51 -4.43
N ALA A 143 -7.31 1.07 -5.39
CA ALA A 143 -7.31 2.48 -5.69
C ALA A 143 -8.65 3.12 -5.28
N TYR A 144 -8.59 4.34 -4.78
CA TYR A 144 -9.75 5.15 -4.45
C TYR A 144 -9.69 6.51 -5.12
N GLN A 145 -10.79 6.90 -5.76
CA GLN A 145 -10.94 8.21 -6.37
C GLN A 145 -12.10 8.97 -5.73
N GLY A 146 -11.76 9.74 -4.70
CA GLY A 146 -12.71 10.65 -4.05
C GLY A 146 -12.78 12.01 -4.74
N LYS A 147 -13.69 12.87 -4.24
CA LYS A 147 -13.77 14.29 -4.67
C LYS A 147 -12.63 15.12 -4.10
N THR A 148 -12.18 14.80 -2.87
CA THR A 148 -11.18 15.57 -2.13
C THR A 148 -9.79 14.99 -2.34
N TYR A 149 -9.63 13.66 -2.22
CA TYR A 149 -8.33 13.00 -2.26
C TYR A 149 -8.38 11.68 -3.04
N ARG A 150 -7.21 11.16 -3.35
CA ARG A 150 -7.04 9.84 -3.97
C ARG A 150 -6.03 9.03 -3.19
N THR A 151 -6.25 7.71 -3.13
CA THR A 151 -5.27 6.76 -2.58
C THR A 151 -5.07 5.61 -3.54
N LEU A 152 -3.88 5.05 -3.52
CA LEU A 152 -3.58 3.75 -4.12
C LEU A 152 -2.72 2.98 -3.13
N SER A 153 -3.22 1.84 -2.67
CA SER A 153 -2.54 0.96 -1.73
C SER A 153 -2.24 -0.36 -2.40
N ILE A 154 -1.00 -0.82 -2.33
CA ILE A 154 -0.60 -2.16 -2.77
C ILE A 154 -0.04 -2.95 -1.58
N SER A 155 -0.37 -4.22 -1.54
CA SER A 155 -0.04 -5.13 -0.43
C SER A 155 1.21 -5.96 -0.68
N PHE A 156 2.11 -5.41 -1.49
CA PHE A 156 3.47 -5.89 -1.71
C PHE A 156 4.42 -4.69 -1.84
N PRO A 157 5.71 -4.82 -1.50
CA PRO A 157 6.67 -3.76 -1.71
C PRO A 157 6.83 -3.45 -3.20
N PHE A 158 6.68 -2.19 -3.58
CA PHE A 158 6.74 -1.75 -4.98
C PHE A 158 8.08 -2.12 -5.63
N GLU A 159 9.17 -2.01 -4.90
CA GLU A 159 10.51 -2.35 -5.33
C GLU A 159 10.72 -3.84 -5.60
N CYS A 160 9.80 -4.70 -5.14
CA CYS A 160 9.82 -6.13 -5.43
C CYS A 160 9.30 -6.48 -6.83
N ILE A 161 8.79 -5.55 -7.62
CA ILE A 161 8.49 -5.75 -9.04
C ILE A 161 9.82 -6.05 -9.75
N ARG A 162 9.91 -7.24 -10.42
CA ARG A 162 11.19 -7.75 -10.94
C ARG A 162 11.76 -6.91 -12.05
N ASP A 163 10.94 -6.53 -13.01
CA ASP A 163 11.36 -5.81 -14.20
C ASP A 163 11.42 -4.29 -13.94
N LYS A 164 12.56 -3.66 -14.25
CA LYS A 164 12.78 -2.23 -14.04
C LYS A 164 11.89 -1.37 -14.93
N ASP A 165 11.70 -1.76 -16.18
CA ASP A 165 10.91 -0.96 -17.12
C ASP A 165 9.43 -1.05 -16.78
N VAL A 166 8.99 -2.23 -16.32
CA VAL A 166 7.64 -2.39 -15.76
C VAL A 166 7.46 -1.58 -14.48
N ARG A 167 8.45 -1.52 -13.57
CA ARG A 167 8.38 -0.61 -12.40
C ARG A 167 8.19 0.84 -12.83
N ASN A 168 8.96 1.29 -13.82
CA ASN A 168 8.85 2.66 -14.34
C ASN A 168 7.47 2.92 -14.95
N GLN A 169 6.93 1.98 -15.72
CA GLN A 169 5.58 2.08 -16.30
C GLN A 169 4.50 2.08 -15.21
N ALA A 170 4.61 1.21 -14.22
CA ALA A 170 3.70 1.13 -13.09
C ALA A 170 3.71 2.44 -12.29
N MET A 171 4.89 2.98 -11.96
CA MET A 171 5.00 4.26 -11.27
C MET A 171 4.39 5.41 -12.09
N LYS A 172 4.64 5.45 -13.41
CA LYS A 172 4.02 6.44 -14.29
C LYS A 172 2.49 6.37 -14.27
N ALA A 173 1.92 5.17 -14.27
CA ALA A 173 0.48 4.95 -14.21
C ALA A 173 -0.09 5.37 -12.83
N ILE A 174 0.60 5.01 -11.75
CA ILE A 174 0.25 5.38 -10.37
C ILE A 174 0.26 6.91 -10.19
N LEU A 175 1.33 7.58 -10.62
CA LEU A 175 1.43 9.04 -10.60
C LEU A 175 0.35 9.69 -11.45
N GLY A 176 0.10 9.16 -12.64
CA GLY A 176 -0.97 9.64 -13.52
C GLY A 176 -2.36 9.52 -12.91
N PHE A 177 -2.60 8.53 -12.05
CA PHE A 177 -3.84 8.39 -11.30
C PHE A 177 -3.91 9.35 -10.11
N LEU A 178 -2.85 9.43 -9.30
CA LEU A 178 -2.85 10.15 -8.02
C LEU A 178 -2.74 11.68 -8.20
N VAL A 179 -1.99 12.15 -9.20
CA VAL A 179 -1.69 13.58 -9.38
C VAL A 179 -2.69 14.28 -10.33
N LYS A 180 -3.52 13.55 -11.08
CA LYS A 180 -4.58 14.16 -11.89
C LYS A 180 -5.60 14.86 -10.99
N ARG A 181 -5.66 16.17 -11.07
CA ARG A 181 -6.75 17.01 -10.55
C ARG A 181 -7.85 17.19 -11.57
#